data_c5150faad24b87a61a6b6cd3d69e7cdd
#
_entry.id   c5150faad24b87a61a6b6cd3d69e7cdd
#
_cell.length_a   1.000
_cell.length_b   1.000
_cell.length_c   1.000
_cell.angle_alpha   90.00
_cell.angle_beta   90.00
_cell.angle_gamma   90.00
#
_symmetry.space_group_name_H-M   'P 1'
#
loop_
_entity.id
_entity.type
_entity.pdbx_description
1 polymer ?
#
loop_
_entity_poly.entity_id
_entity_poly.type
_entity_poly.pdbx_seq_one_letter_code
_entity_poly.pdbx_strand_id
1 'polypeptide(L)'
;MHHLGEEEKLVLQAKSSFSKSDFATSMTYWREILERFPDTQGDQALYAMGLAYAFPEYPDANYETSLNLFKMLIKEYPESVYITQSKIWISILERTIEKEKEVEEKNRKAELLENQLKAEDKKIRQLLNQIKRLKEIDLGIEEKKRKSLPESGQ
;
A
#
# COMPACT_ATOMS: atom_id res chain seq x y z
N MET A 1 38.10 -2.53 34.51
CA MET A 1 36.95 -3.11 33.81
C MET A 1 35.83 -2.08 33.80
N HIS A 2 35.44 -1.63 32.63
CA HIS A 2 34.27 -0.77 32.47
C HIS A 2 33.04 -1.63 32.68
N HIS A 3 32.30 -1.39 33.75
CA HIS A 3 31.02 -2.08 34.00
C HIS A 3 29.96 -1.30 33.25
N LEU A 4 29.45 -1.87 32.17
CA LEU A 4 28.32 -1.26 31.41
C LEU A 4 27.10 -1.13 32.33
N GLY A 5 26.52 0.06 32.36
CA GLY A 5 25.23 0.28 33.01
C GLY A 5 24.13 -0.56 32.39
N GLU A 6 23.01 -0.72 33.11
CA GLU A 6 21.86 -1.47 32.62
C GLU A 6 21.31 -0.89 31.32
N GLU A 7 21.23 0.42 31.25
CA GLU A 7 20.82 1.20 30.09
C GLU A 7 21.68 0.88 28.84
N GLU A 8 23.02 0.92 28.99
CA GLU A 8 23.95 0.61 27.90
C GLU A 8 23.81 -0.84 27.42
N LYS A 9 23.58 -1.78 28.33
CA LYS A 9 23.35 -3.19 28.02
C LYS A 9 22.10 -3.38 27.19
N LEU A 10 20.98 -2.73 27.56
CA LEU A 10 19.74 -2.80 26.83
C LEU A 10 19.88 -2.22 25.40
N VAL A 11 20.58 -1.10 25.26
CA VAL A 11 20.88 -0.50 23.95
C VAL A 11 21.68 -1.46 23.06
N LEU A 12 22.73 -2.08 23.61
CA LEU A 12 23.53 -3.06 22.88
C LEU A 12 22.71 -4.28 22.47
N GLN A 13 21.85 -4.79 23.35
CA GLN A 13 20.97 -5.92 23.06
C GLN A 13 19.95 -5.57 21.97
N ALA A 14 19.36 -4.38 22.04
CA ALA A 14 18.43 -3.90 21.01
C ALA A 14 19.11 -3.83 19.62
N LYS A 15 20.29 -3.23 19.55
CA LYS A 15 21.08 -3.11 18.30
C LYS A 15 21.53 -4.48 17.79
N SER A 16 21.99 -5.35 18.65
CA SER A 16 22.42 -6.71 18.28
C SER A 16 21.27 -7.53 17.73
N SER A 17 20.12 -7.47 18.37
CA SER A 17 18.90 -8.19 17.89
C SER A 17 18.49 -7.70 16.51
N PHE A 18 18.50 -6.39 16.28
CA PHE A 18 18.19 -5.81 14.98
C PHE A 18 19.17 -6.30 13.89
N SER A 19 20.47 -6.30 14.18
CA SER A 19 21.51 -6.80 13.26
C SER A 19 21.35 -8.28 12.90
N LYS A 20 20.72 -9.07 13.77
CA LYS A 20 20.42 -10.49 13.55
C LYS A 20 19.03 -10.70 12.91
N SER A 21 18.39 -9.63 12.50
CA SER A 21 17.00 -9.65 11.97
C SER A 21 15.96 -10.16 12.96
N ASP A 22 16.28 -10.17 14.25
CA ASP A 22 15.33 -10.43 15.33
C ASP A 22 14.64 -9.12 15.73
N PHE A 23 13.75 -8.67 14.86
CA PHE A 23 13.09 -7.38 14.99
C PHE A 23 12.17 -7.32 16.21
N ALA A 24 11.45 -8.42 16.50
CA ALA A 24 10.54 -8.49 17.63
C ALA A 24 11.27 -8.27 18.97
N THR A 25 12.40 -8.96 19.17
CA THR A 25 13.24 -8.80 20.36
C THR A 25 13.86 -7.41 20.43
N SER A 26 14.38 -6.89 19.30
CA SER A 26 14.90 -5.52 19.22
C SER A 26 13.87 -4.48 19.65
N MET A 27 12.64 -4.58 19.13
CA MET A 27 11.55 -3.67 19.46
C MET A 27 11.14 -3.76 20.94
N THR A 28 11.18 -4.95 21.51
CA THR A 28 10.92 -5.14 22.96
C THR A 28 11.95 -4.38 23.81
N TYR A 29 13.24 -4.47 23.47
CA TYR A 29 14.27 -3.72 24.16
C TYR A 29 14.13 -2.21 23.99
N TRP A 30 13.83 -1.72 22.79
CA TRP A 30 13.63 -0.29 22.57
C TRP A 30 12.44 0.28 23.33
N ARG A 31 11.33 -0.48 23.43
CA ARG A 31 10.16 -0.08 24.24
C ARG A 31 10.52 -0.03 25.72
N GLU A 32 11.26 -1.02 26.23
CA GLU A 32 11.74 -1.04 27.60
C GLU A 32 12.65 0.15 27.89
N ILE A 33 13.56 0.49 26.97
CA ILE A 33 14.43 1.66 27.09
C ILE A 33 13.61 2.96 27.15
N LEU A 34 12.64 3.11 26.27
CA LEU A 34 11.77 4.28 26.24
C LEU A 34 10.96 4.44 27.55
N GLU A 35 10.53 3.34 28.14
CA GLU A 35 9.76 3.34 29.40
C GLU A 35 10.65 3.63 30.62
N ARG A 36 11.82 3.02 30.69
CA ARG A 36 12.69 3.07 31.88
C ARG A 36 13.71 4.20 31.86
N PHE A 37 14.16 4.59 30.68
CA PHE A 37 15.23 5.58 30.49
C PHE A 37 14.84 6.69 29.51
N PRO A 38 13.63 7.29 29.65
CA PRO A 38 13.14 8.29 28.68
C PRO A 38 14.02 9.52 28.60
N ASP A 39 14.61 9.95 29.73
CA ASP A 39 15.38 11.19 29.81
C ASP A 39 16.80 11.06 29.20
N THR A 40 17.35 9.85 29.13
CA THR A 40 18.72 9.62 28.68
C THR A 40 18.81 8.91 27.32
N GLN A 41 17.86 8.05 27.00
CA GLN A 41 17.87 7.23 25.80
C GLN A 41 16.53 7.24 25.03
N GLY A 42 15.58 8.02 25.49
CA GLY A 42 14.24 8.05 24.88
C GLY A 42 14.26 8.49 23.41
N ASP A 43 15.08 9.48 23.07
CA ASP A 43 15.25 9.95 21.71
C ASP A 43 15.89 8.89 20.81
N GLN A 44 16.91 8.19 21.30
CA GLN A 44 17.53 7.07 20.58
C GLN A 44 16.54 5.92 20.36
N ALA A 45 15.75 5.61 21.37
CA ALA A 45 14.73 4.57 21.28
C ALA A 45 13.67 4.93 20.22
N LEU A 46 13.13 6.14 20.26
CA LEU A 46 12.17 6.61 19.25
C LEU A 46 12.75 6.61 17.83
N TYR A 47 14.01 7.05 17.69
CA TYR A 47 14.69 7.05 16.41
C TYR A 47 14.88 5.62 15.87
N ALA A 48 15.37 4.70 16.69
CA ALA A 48 15.59 3.30 16.31
C ALA A 48 14.28 2.59 15.96
N MET A 49 13.22 2.82 16.74
CA MET A 49 11.89 2.29 16.45
C MET A 49 11.32 2.87 15.15
N GLY A 50 11.49 4.17 14.92
CA GLY A 50 11.10 4.82 13.67
C GLY A 50 11.78 4.18 12.46
N LEU A 51 13.09 3.94 12.53
CA LEU A 51 13.83 3.24 11.47
C LEU A 51 13.33 1.81 11.26
N ALA A 52 13.07 1.07 12.34
CA ALA A 52 12.58 -0.30 12.25
C ALA A 52 11.24 -0.38 11.52
N TYR A 53 10.28 0.48 11.85
CA TYR A 53 8.99 0.52 11.17
C TYR A 53 9.07 0.99 9.71
N ALA A 54 10.12 1.69 9.31
CA ALA A 54 10.39 2.05 7.92
C ALA A 54 11.15 0.97 7.15
N PHE A 55 11.65 -0.06 7.83
CA PHE A 55 12.47 -1.11 7.24
C PHE A 55 11.60 -2.21 6.61
N PRO A 56 11.68 -2.41 5.28
CA PRO A 56 10.76 -3.31 4.58
C PRO A 56 10.79 -4.77 5.02
N GLU A 57 11.95 -5.24 5.53
CA GLU A 57 12.13 -6.62 6.00
C GLU A 57 11.56 -6.86 7.39
N TYR A 58 11.19 -5.79 8.12
CA TYR A 58 10.46 -5.95 9.37
C TYR A 58 9.02 -6.38 9.07
N PRO A 59 8.53 -7.54 9.58
CA PRO A 59 7.19 -8.03 9.26
C PRO A 59 6.06 -7.07 9.61
N ASP A 60 6.24 -6.26 10.66
CA ASP A 60 5.28 -5.27 11.13
C ASP A 60 5.60 -3.85 10.62
N ALA A 61 6.41 -3.72 9.56
CA ALA A 61 6.76 -2.43 8.96
C ALA A 61 5.50 -1.62 8.63
N ASN A 62 5.52 -0.34 9.00
CA ASN A 62 4.39 0.56 8.83
C ASN A 62 4.90 2.00 8.76
N TYR A 63 4.79 2.62 7.59
CA TYR A 63 5.30 3.97 7.36
C TYR A 63 4.58 5.04 8.17
N GLU A 64 3.30 4.88 8.43
CA GLU A 64 2.54 5.82 9.28
C GLU A 64 3.01 5.76 10.74
N THR A 65 3.24 4.57 11.27
CA THR A 65 3.81 4.37 12.60
C THR A 65 5.23 4.95 12.68
N SER A 66 6.07 4.69 11.69
CA SER A 66 7.41 5.27 11.58
C SER A 66 7.37 6.80 11.59
N LEU A 67 6.52 7.40 10.76
CA LEU A 67 6.31 8.84 10.68
C LEU A 67 5.91 9.44 12.03
N ASN A 68 4.98 8.82 12.73
CA ASN A 68 4.52 9.27 14.05
C ASN A 68 5.64 9.21 15.10
N LEU A 69 6.50 8.19 15.06
CA LEU A 69 7.63 8.06 15.97
C LEU A 69 8.67 9.16 15.74
N PHE A 70 8.99 9.50 14.51
CA PHE A 70 9.89 10.62 14.22
C PHE A 70 9.29 11.97 14.62
N LYS A 71 8.00 12.18 14.41
CA LYS A 71 7.30 13.39 14.86
C LYS A 71 7.28 13.49 16.39
N MET A 72 7.06 12.38 17.08
CA MET A 72 7.13 12.30 18.54
C MET A 72 8.54 12.66 19.04
N LEU A 73 9.59 12.15 18.40
CA LEU A 73 10.96 12.48 18.74
C LEU A 73 11.21 13.99 18.68
N ILE A 74 10.82 14.65 17.62
CA ILE A 74 11.01 16.09 17.44
C ILE A 74 10.24 16.88 18.51
N LYS A 75 9.04 16.42 18.85
CA LYS A 75 8.19 17.09 19.85
C LYS A 75 8.70 16.91 21.27
N GLU A 76 9.04 15.69 21.67
CA GLU A 76 9.42 15.35 23.04
C GLU A 76 10.89 15.61 23.33
N TYR A 77 11.76 15.57 22.33
CA TYR A 77 13.22 15.70 22.45
C TYR A 77 13.76 16.78 21.50
N PRO A 78 13.38 18.05 21.65
CA PRO A 78 13.76 19.11 20.70
C PRO A 78 15.27 19.37 20.61
N GLU A 79 16.03 18.97 21.65
CA GLU A 79 17.49 19.12 21.69
C GLU A 79 18.26 17.84 21.29
N SER A 80 17.55 16.82 20.79
CA SER A 80 18.17 15.56 20.40
C SER A 80 19.12 15.72 19.22
N VAL A 81 20.19 14.92 19.23
CA VAL A 81 21.11 14.81 18.09
C VAL A 81 20.45 14.17 16.85
N TYR A 82 19.30 13.54 17.02
CA TYR A 82 18.54 12.89 15.94
C TYR A 82 17.52 13.80 15.23
N ILE A 83 17.43 15.07 15.61
CA ILE A 83 16.43 16.00 15.05
C ILE A 83 16.55 16.14 13.54
N THR A 84 17.76 16.38 13.03
CA THR A 84 17.97 16.59 11.59
C THR A 84 17.62 15.35 10.78
N GLN A 85 18.10 14.18 11.21
CA GLN A 85 17.77 12.91 10.56
C GLN A 85 16.27 12.59 10.63
N SER A 86 15.64 12.87 11.76
CA SER A 86 14.19 12.67 11.93
C SER A 86 13.37 13.54 10.97
N LYS A 87 13.77 14.81 10.77
CA LYS A 87 13.14 15.70 9.78
C LYS A 87 13.28 15.17 8.35
N ILE A 88 14.45 14.63 8.01
CA ILE A 88 14.68 14.01 6.69
C ILE A 88 13.75 12.79 6.52
N TRP A 89 13.68 11.92 7.51
CA TRP A 89 12.78 10.76 7.46
C TRP A 89 11.32 11.14 7.38
N ILE A 90 10.88 12.14 8.13
CA ILE A 90 9.51 12.67 8.04
C ILE A 90 9.18 13.09 6.60
N SER A 91 10.07 13.85 5.97
CA SER A 91 9.88 14.28 4.58
C SER A 91 9.80 13.11 3.59
N ILE A 92 10.68 12.12 3.75
CA ILE A 92 10.69 10.92 2.90
C ILE A 92 9.40 10.11 3.11
N LEU A 93 9.02 9.87 4.36
CA LEU A 93 7.85 9.07 4.71
C LEU A 93 6.54 9.73 4.26
N GLU A 94 6.38 11.03 4.47
CA GLU A 94 5.21 11.77 4.00
C GLU A 94 5.04 11.65 2.49
N ARG A 95 6.13 11.82 1.74
CA ARG A 95 6.12 11.66 0.28
C ARG A 95 5.82 10.22 -0.14
N THR A 96 6.39 9.23 0.53
CA THR A 96 6.17 7.81 0.25
C THR A 96 4.71 7.42 0.49
N ILE A 97 4.14 7.82 1.63
CA ILE A 97 2.75 7.55 2.00
C ILE A 97 1.79 8.20 0.97
N GLU A 98 2.07 9.44 0.56
CA GLU A 98 1.28 10.12 -0.47
C GLU A 98 1.32 9.38 -1.81
N LYS A 99 2.51 8.94 -2.23
CA LYS A 99 2.68 8.15 -3.45
C LYS A 99 1.97 6.80 -3.41
N GLU A 100 2.01 6.11 -2.30
CA GLU A 100 1.26 4.86 -2.11
C GLU A 100 -0.25 5.09 -2.25
N LYS A 101 -0.79 6.16 -1.66
CA LYS A 101 -2.20 6.54 -1.79
C LYS A 101 -2.58 6.87 -3.24
N GLU A 102 -1.73 7.61 -3.96
CA GLU A 102 -1.95 7.90 -5.38
C GLU A 102 -1.98 6.63 -6.23
N VAL A 103 -1.06 5.69 -5.99
CA VAL A 103 -1.00 4.41 -6.71
C VAL A 103 -2.25 3.57 -6.41
N GLU A 104 -2.65 3.47 -5.16
CA GLU A 104 -3.86 2.74 -4.75
C GLU A 104 -5.11 3.32 -5.40
N GLU A 105 -5.23 4.64 -5.46
CA GLU A 105 -6.35 5.31 -6.12
C GLU A 105 -6.36 5.04 -7.63
N LYS A 106 -5.20 5.10 -8.29
CA LYS A 106 -5.07 4.76 -9.71
C LYS A 106 -5.44 3.31 -9.99
N ASN A 107 -5.02 2.40 -9.12
CA ASN A 107 -5.36 0.98 -9.25
C ASN A 107 -6.86 0.75 -9.11
N ARG A 108 -7.53 1.40 -8.16
CA ARG A 108 -9.00 1.34 -8.03
C ARG A 108 -9.72 1.88 -9.26
N LYS A 109 -9.25 3.01 -9.80
CA LYS A 109 -9.82 3.58 -11.03
C LYS A 109 -9.62 2.64 -12.22
N ALA A 110 -8.43 2.03 -12.34
CA ALA A 110 -8.13 1.06 -13.39
C ALA A 110 -9.03 -0.17 -13.30
N GLU A 111 -9.25 -0.71 -12.11
CA GLU A 111 -10.17 -1.85 -11.89
C GLU A 111 -11.60 -1.49 -12.24
N LEU A 112 -12.08 -0.30 -11.84
CA LEU A 112 -13.40 0.18 -12.19
C LEU A 112 -13.58 0.29 -13.71
N LEU A 113 -12.61 0.88 -14.40
CA LEU A 113 -12.66 1.00 -15.87
C LEU A 113 -12.61 -0.36 -16.55
N GLU A 114 -11.81 -1.30 -16.06
CA GLU A 114 -11.76 -2.67 -16.58
C GLU A 114 -13.12 -3.36 -16.46
N ASN A 115 -13.79 -3.20 -15.32
CA ASN A 115 -15.12 -3.76 -15.09
C ASN A 115 -16.17 -3.11 -16.00
N GLN A 116 -16.09 -1.79 -16.22
CA GLN A 116 -16.95 -1.09 -17.17
C GLN A 116 -16.74 -1.59 -18.61
N LEU A 117 -15.48 -1.76 -19.04
CA LEU A 117 -15.15 -2.31 -20.36
C LEU A 117 -15.72 -3.72 -20.54
N LYS A 118 -15.60 -4.59 -19.55
CA LYS A 118 -16.18 -5.95 -19.60
C LYS A 118 -17.70 -5.90 -19.74
N ALA A 119 -18.38 -4.99 -19.03
CA ALA A 119 -19.82 -4.82 -19.12
C ALA A 119 -20.26 -4.32 -20.50
N GLU A 120 -19.56 -3.32 -21.04
CA GLU A 120 -19.84 -2.80 -22.39
C GLU A 120 -19.57 -3.83 -23.48
N ASP A 121 -18.49 -4.61 -23.38
CA ASP A 121 -18.18 -5.69 -24.32
C ASP A 121 -19.28 -6.76 -24.32
N LYS A 122 -19.75 -7.14 -23.14
CA LYS A 122 -20.90 -8.06 -23.01
C LYS A 122 -22.16 -7.52 -23.70
N LYS A 123 -22.45 -6.23 -23.50
CA LYS A 123 -23.58 -5.55 -24.12
C LYS A 123 -23.46 -5.52 -25.65
N ILE A 124 -22.26 -5.20 -26.16
CA ILE A 124 -21.97 -5.22 -27.61
C ILE A 124 -22.21 -6.62 -28.19
N ARG A 125 -21.72 -7.68 -27.54
CA ARG A 125 -21.98 -9.06 -27.99
C ARG A 125 -23.45 -9.41 -28.01
N GLN A 126 -24.20 -9.00 -27.00
CA GLN A 126 -25.67 -9.20 -26.97
C GLN A 126 -26.37 -8.48 -28.13
N LEU A 127 -25.99 -7.23 -28.39
CA LEU A 127 -26.55 -6.44 -29.50
C LEU A 127 -26.20 -7.05 -30.86
N LEU A 128 -24.95 -7.50 -31.04
CA LEU A 128 -24.56 -8.20 -32.28
C LEU A 128 -25.35 -9.49 -32.52
N ASN A 129 -25.62 -10.24 -31.45
CA ASN A 129 -26.50 -11.44 -31.57
C ASN A 129 -27.92 -11.08 -31.91
N GLN A 130 -28.47 -10.00 -31.37
CA GLN A 130 -29.81 -9.52 -31.75
C GLN A 130 -29.87 -9.08 -33.20
N ILE A 131 -28.88 -8.33 -33.67
CA ILE A 131 -28.78 -7.92 -35.07
C ILE A 131 -28.72 -9.15 -35.99
N LYS A 132 -27.92 -10.15 -35.65
CA LYS A 132 -27.81 -11.40 -36.40
C LYS A 132 -29.16 -12.11 -36.50
N ARG A 133 -29.90 -12.24 -35.42
CA ARG A 133 -31.23 -12.84 -35.37
C ARG A 133 -32.26 -12.06 -36.24
N LEU A 134 -32.23 -10.73 -36.15
CA LEU A 134 -33.08 -9.87 -36.94
C LEU A 134 -32.78 -10.01 -38.44
N LYS A 135 -31.54 -10.10 -38.86
CA LYS A 135 -31.12 -10.35 -40.24
C LYS A 135 -31.64 -11.69 -40.74
N GLU A 136 -31.51 -12.75 -39.93
CA GLU A 136 -32.02 -14.07 -40.27
C GLU A 136 -33.52 -14.11 -40.45
N ILE A 137 -34.27 -13.40 -39.59
CA ILE A 137 -35.72 -13.25 -39.69
C ILE A 137 -36.09 -12.48 -40.97
N ASP A 138 -35.38 -11.38 -41.25
CA ASP A 138 -35.65 -10.52 -42.41
C ASP A 138 -35.41 -11.30 -43.74
N LEU A 139 -34.28 -12.02 -43.83
CA LEU A 139 -34.02 -12.92 -44.95
C LEU A 139 -35.06 -14.03 -45.09
N GLY A 140 -35.54 -14.58 -44.00
CA GLY A 140 -36.64 -15.57 -44.01
C GLY A 140 -37.94 -14.99 -44.51
N ILE A 141 -38.28 -13.75 -44.17
CA ILE A 141 -39.45 -13.04 -44.68
C ILE A 141 -39.33 -12.75 -46.17
N GLU A 142 -38.17 -12.27 -46.62
CA GLU A 142 -37.94 -12.01 -48.06
C GLU A 142 -38.04 -13.31 -48.90
N GLU A 143 -37.49 -14.40 -48.41
CA GLU A 143 -37.56 -15.69 -49.05
C GLU A 143 -39.01 -16.20 -49.14
N LYS A 144 -39.77 -16.07 -48.08
CA LYS A 144 -41.24 -16.38 -48.12
C LYS A 144 -42.01 -15.51 -49.10
N LYS A 145 -41.69 -14.22 -49.18
CA LYS A 145 -42.32 -13.32 -50.17
C LYS A 145 -41.95 -13.74 -51.56
N ARG A 146 -40.76 -14.14 -51.91
CA ARG A 146 -40.38 -14.66 -53.21
C ARG A 146 -41.16 -15.93 -53.58
N LYS A 147 -41.31 -16.84 -52.64
CA LYS A 147 -42.04 -18.09 -52.86
C LYS A 147 -43.57 -17.89 -53.03
N SER A 148 -44.06 -16.80 -52.45
CA SER A 148 -45.50 -16.48 -52.53
C SER A 148 -45.92 -15.61 -53.75
N LEU A 149 -44.93 -15.07 -54.47
CA LEU A 149 -45.18 -14.35 -55.70
C LEU A 149 -45.65 -15.32 -56.75
N PRO A 150 -46.80 -15.00 -57.45
CA PRO A 150 -47.25 -15.83 -58.54
C PRO A 150 -46.20 -15.85 -59.66
N GLU A 151 -45.83 -17.03 -60.13
CA GLU A 151 -45.06 -17.15 -61.38
C GLU A 151 -45.80 -16.32 -62.44
N SER A 152 -45.10 -15.38 -63.10
CA SER A 152 -45.62 -14.67 -64.25
C SER A 152 -45.72 -15.68 -65.39
N GLY A 153 -46.75 -16.44 -65.31
CA GLY A 153 -47.18 -17.27 -66.45
C GLY A 153 -47.55 -16.38 -67.63
N GLN A 154 -47.02 -16.72 -68.70
CA GLN A 154 -47.43 -16.14 -70.02
C GLN A 154 -48.88 -16.02 -70.17
#